data_1cdf81cd31e2af52071b25eca7c6e206
#
_entry.id   1cdf81cd31e2af52071b25eca7c6e206
#
_cell.length_a   1.000
_cell.length_b   1.000
_cell.length_c   1.000
_cell.angle_alpha   90.00
_cell.angle_beta   90.00
_cell.angle_gamma   90.00
#
_symmetry.space_group_name_H-M   'P 1'
#
loop_
_entity.id
_entity.type
_entity.pdbx_description
1 polymer ?
#
loop_
_entity_poly.entity_id
_entity_poly.type
_entity_poly.pdbx_seq_one_letter_code
_entity_poly.pdbx_strand_id
1 'polypeptide(L)'
;MHPHTAVDTHAVDTAARLRAAGLRVTDSRRAVVEALIERPHASADELFGIVARTVPGTSLQSVYNALGDFVDAGLARRIEPAGRPGLFELRVDDNHHHLICSQCGAVQDVDCVVGEAPCLTPSDAHGYALQAAEVTFWGVCPACATAEASAPEPVAAARS
;
A
#
# COMPACT_ATOMS: atom_id res chain seq x y z
N MET A 1 -35.10 -17.54 21.35
CA MET A 1 -34.68 -17.60 19.94
C MET A 1 -34.56 -16.16 19.45
N HIS A 2 -33.39 -15.54 19.65
CA HIS A 2 -33.13 -14.18 19.21
C HIS A 2 -32.28 -14.22 17.95
N PRO A 3 -32.66 -13.56 16.86
CA PRO A 3 -31.81 -13.45 15.70
C PRO A 3 -30.63 -12.51 16.04
N HIS A 4 -29.43 -13.04 16.03
CA HIS A 4 -28.23 -12.22 15.99
C HIS A 4 -28.21 -11.50 14.65
N THR A 5 -28.65 -10.26 14.68
CA THR A 5 -28.38 -9.31 13.60
C THR A 5 -26.87 -9.06 13.68
N ALA A 6 -26.12 -9.66 12.77
CA ALA A 6 -24.73 -9.28 12.52
C ALA A 6 -24.78 -7.81 12.07
N VAL A 7 -24.41 -6.92 12.98
CA VAL A 7 -24.18 -5.52 12.65
C VAL A 7 -22.95 -5.52 11.74
N ASP A 8 -23.19 -5.16 10.49
CA ASP A 8 -22.17 -4.99 9.45
C ASP A 8 -21.28 -3.82 9.87
N THR A 9 -20.25 -4.11 10.68
CA THR A 9 -19.38 -3.12 11.34
C THR A 9 -18.29 -2.59 10.40
N HIS A 10 -18.40 -2.85 9.10
CA HIS A 10 -17.38 -2.49 8.11
C HIS A 10 -17.82 -1.48 7.03
N ALA A 11 -18.92 -0.79 7.19
CA ALA A 11 -19.13 0.45 6.46
C ALA A 11 -18.23 1.52 7.09
N VAL A 12 -16.92 1.46 6.79
CA VAL A 12 -16.00 2.53 7.14
C VAL A 12 -16.56 3.79 6.51
N ASP A 13 -16.98 4.76 7.33
CA ASP A 13 -17.51 6.01 6.82
C ASP A 13 -16.38 6.79 6.11
N THR A 14 -16.25 6.53 4.82
CA THR A 14 -15.24 7.16 3.95
C THR A 14 -15.40 8.68 3.92
N ALA A 15 -16.65 9.17 4.06
CA ALA A 15 -16.92 10.59 4.13
C ALA A 15 -16.41 11.20 5.44
N ALA A 16 -16.57 10.50 6.56
CA ALA A 16 -16.03 10.94 7.85
C ALA A 16 -14.49 10.98 7.83
N ARG A 17 -13.84 9.98 7.24
CA ARG A 17 -12.38 9.97 7.07
C ARG A 17 -11.88 11.16 6.25
N LEU A 18 -12.51 11.45 5.13
CA LEU A 18 -12.16 12.61 4.31
C LEU A 18 -12.32 13.92 5.07
N ARG A 19 -13.44 14.10 5.79
CA ARG A 19 -13.67 15.31 6.61
C ARG A 19 -12.66 15.44 7.74
N ALA A 20 -12.33 14.35 8.42
CA ALA A 20 -11.33 14.35 9.50
C ALA A 20 -9.95 14.76 9.00
N ALA A 21 -9.60 14.39 7.75
CA ALA A 21 -8.38 14.83 7.07
C ALA A 21 -8.48 16.25 6.48
N GLY A 22 -9.57 16.99 6.70
CA GLY A 22 -9.78 18.33 6.14
C GLY A 22 -10.05 18.34 4.63
N LEU A 23 -10.40 17.22 4.06
CA LEU A 23 -10.59 17.07 2.62
C LEU A 23 -12.06 17.21 2.22
N ARG A 24 -12.28 17.83 1.05
CA ARG A 24 -13.63 17.90 0.47
C ARG A 24 -14.14 16.50 0.09
N VAL A 25 -15.36 16.19 0.50
CA VAL A 25 -16.04 14.94 0.12
C VAL A 25 -16.60 15.06 -1.29
N THR A 26 -16.13 14.21 -2.18
CA THR A 26 -16.65 14.05 -3.55
C THR A 26 -16.80 12.56 -3.85
N ASP A 27 -17.64 12.19 -4.82
CA ASP A 27 -17.85 10.80 -5.19
C ASP A 27 -16.56 10.14 -5.66
N SER A 28 -15.74 10.85 -6.44
CA SER A 28 -14.43 10.35 -6.88
C SER A 28 -13.48 10.08 -5.70
N ARG A 29 -13.36 11.02 -4.73
CA ARG A 29 -12.51 10.82 -3.54
C ARG A 29 -12.99 9.69 -2.66
N ARG A 30 -14.31 9.57 -2.47
CA ARG A 30 -14.89 8.44 -1.73
C ARG A 30 -14.54 7.11 -2.40
N ALA A 31 -14.74 7.03 -3.71
CA ALA A 31 -14.42 5.82 -4.48
C ALA A 31 -12.92 5.46 -4.42
N VAL A 32 -12.02 6.44 -4.40
CA VAL A 32 -10.58 6.18 -4.23
C VAL A 32 -10.26 5.65 -2.83
N VAL A 33 -10.88 6.19 -1.75
CA VAL A 33 -10.73 5.64 -0.40
C VAL A 33 -11.27 4.21 -0.31
N GLU A 34 -12.44 3.95 -0.89
CA GLU A 34 -13.05 2.60 -0.92
C GLU A 34 -12.16 1.62 -1.69
N ALA A 35 -11.61 2.04 -2.84
CA ALA A 35 -10.67 1.22 -3.61
C ALA A 35 -9.39 0.90 -2.83
N LEU A 36 -8.86 1.84 -2.05
CA LEU A 36 -7.70 1.62 -1.18
C LEU A 36 -8.00 0.68 0.00
N ILE A 37 -9.24 0.68 0.51
CA ILE A 37 -9.68 -0.28 1.53
C ILE A 37 -9.75 -1.69 0.94
N GLU A 38 -10.31 -1.81 -0.26
CA GLU A 38 -10.44 -3.09 -0.96
C GLU A 38 -9.07 -3.64 -1.39
N ARG A 39 -8.19 -2.74 -1.84
CA ARG A 39 -6.89 -3.09 -2.38
C ARG A 39 -5.77 -2.20 -1.84
N PRO A 40 -5.28 -2.47 -0.65
CA PRO A 40 -4.10 -1.80 -0.11
C PRO A 40 -2.86 -2.10 -0.97
N HIS A 41 -1.88 -1.21 -0.96
CA HIS A 41 -0.65 -1.29 -1.76
C HIS A 41 -0.92 -1.33 -3.28
N ALA A 42 -1.95 -0.65 -3.73
CA ALA A 42 -2.25 -0.52 -5.15
C ALA A 42 -1.60 0.72 -5.76
N SER A 43 -1.22 0.64 -7.02
CA SER A 43 -0.79 1.78 -7.83
C SER A 43 -1.99 2.66 -8.22
N ALA A 44 -1.71 3.90 -8.64
CA ALA A 44 -2.77 4.79 -9.11
C ALA A 44 -3.53 4.23 -10.32
N ASP A 45 -2.85 3.51 -11.21
CA ASP A 45 -3.47 2.87 -12.38
C ASP A 45 -4.42 1.74 -11.98
N GLU A 46 -4.02 0.90 -11.02
CA GLU A 46 -4.88 -0.16 -10.48
C GLU A 46 -6.11 0.42 -9.78
N LEU A 47 -5.93 1.47 -8.96
CA LEU A 47 -7.01 2.18 -8.29
C LEU A 47 -7.95 2.84 -9.30
N PHE A 48 -7.41 3.46 -10.36
CA PHE A 48 -8.22 4.00 -11.45
C PHE A 48 -9.09 2.93 -12.10
N GLY A 49 -8.54 1.73 -12.34
CA GLY A 49 -9.31 0.61 -12.90
C GLY A 49 -10.51 0.20 -12.02
N ILE A 50 -10.40 0.35 -10.70
CA ILE A 50 -11.50 0.10 -9.75
C ILE A 50 -12.50 1.27 -9.77
N VAL A 51 -12.01 2.49 -9.58
CA VAL A 51 -12.83 3.72 -9.46
C VAL A 51 -13.63 4.00 -10.72
N ALA A 52 -13.05 3.80 -11.90
CA ALA A 52 -13.73 4.05 -13.18
C ALA A 52 -14.99 3.19 -13.38
N ARG A 53 -15.08 2.04 -12.70
CA ARG A 53 -16.28 1.18 -12.73
C ARG A 53 -17.42 1.71 -11.87
N THR A 54 -17.09 2.40 -10.78
CA THR A 54 -18.07 2.91 -9.81
C THR A 54 -18.44 4.37 -10.04
N VAL A 55 -17.50 5.17 -10.53
CA VAL A 55 -17.69 6.60 -10.85
C VAL A 55 -17.30 6.84 -12.31
N PRO A 56 -18.21 6.60 -13.25
CA PRO A 56 -17.97 6.88 -14.67
C PRO A 56 -17.62 8.35 -14.92
N GLY A 57 -16.63 8.59 -15.77
CA GLY A 57 -16.13 9.93 -16.06
C GLY A 57 -14.96 10.40 -15.17
N THR A 58 -14.57 9.62 -14.17
CA THR A 58 -13.31 9.85 -13.44
C THR A 58 -12.14 9.62 -14.38
N SER A 59 -11.16 10.53 -14.37
CA SER A 59 -9.93 10.40 -15.13
C SER A 59 -8.80 9.84 -14.24
N LEU A 60 -7.79 9.22 -14.86
CA LEU A 60 -6.58 8.80 -14.15
C LEU A 60 -5.91 9.98 -13.45
N GLN A 61 -5.89 11.16 -14.07
CA GLN A 61 -5.35 12.37 -13.47
C GLN A 61 -6.10 12.77 -12.19
N SER A 62 -7.44 12.60 -12.18
CA SER A 62 -8.24 12.88 -10.96
C SER A 62 -7.90 11.93 -9.83
N VAL A 63 -7.58 10.66 -10.13
CA VAL A 63 -7.13 9.68 -9.13
C VAL A 63 -5.75 10.07 -8.58
N TYR A 64 -4.79 10.43 -9.45
CA TYR A 64 -3.49 10.92 -9.02
C TYR A 64 -3.59 12.16 -8.13
N ASN A 65 -4.43 13.13 -8.49
CA ASN A 65 -4.65 14.33 -7.70
C ASN A 65 -5.26 13.99 -6.33
N ALA A 66 -6.26 13.10 -6.29
CA ALA A 66 -6.86 12.66 -5.03
C ALA A 66 -5.85 11.96 -4.12
N LEU A 67 -5.01 11.07 -4.68
CA LEU A 67 -3.96 10.37 -3.93
C LEU A 67 -2.90 11.33 -3.39
N GLY A 68 -2.50 12.33 -4.19
CA GLY A 68 -1.59 13.40 -3.74
C GLY A 68 -2.18 14.17 -2.55
N ASP A 69 -3.43 14.63 -2.67
CA ASP A 69 -4.14 15.32 -1.60
C ASP A 69 -4.26 14.44 -0.32
N PHE A 70 -4.44 13.13 -0.49
CA PHE A 70 -4.54 12.18 0.64
C PHE A 70 -3.20 12.02 1.36
N VAL A 71 -2.09 11.97 0.63
CA VAL A 71 -0.75 11.90 1.21
C VAL A 71 -0.42 13.20 1.93
N ASP A 72 -0.68 14.34 1.32
CA ASP A 72 -0.43 15.65 1.91
C ASP A 72 -1.26 15.90 3.18
N ALA A 73 -2.48 15.37 3.21
CA ALA A 73 -3.37 15.45 4.37
C ALA A 73 -3.10 14.36 5.44
N GLY A 74 -2.13 13.46 5.23
CA GLY A 74 -1.83 12.35 6.14
C GLY A 74 -2.92 11.28 6.19
N LEU A 75 -3.81 11.22 5.20
CA LEU A 75 -4.84 10.18 5.08
C LEU A 75 -4.31 8.90 4.45
N ALA A 76 -3.34 9.02 3.57
CA ALA A 76 -2.68 7.89 2.91
C ALA A 76 -1.16 8.03 2.99
N ARG A 77 -0.48 6.91 2.79
CA ARG A 77 0.97 6.85 2.62
C ARG A 77 1.29 6.37 1.20
N ARG A 78 2.37 6.90 0.64
CA ARG A 78 2.95 6.41 -0.59
C ARG A 78 4.19 5.59 -0.29
N ILE A 79 4.26 4.40 -0.87
CA ILE A 79 5.41 3.49 -0.81
C ILE A 79 6.06 3.51 -2.19
N GLU A 80 7.37 3.64 -2.26
CA GLU A 80 8.12 3.69 -3.52
C GLU A 80 9.06 2.50 -3.66
N PRO A 81 8.56 1.33 -4.12
CA PRO A 81 9.41 0.19 -4.38
C PRO A 81 10.39 0.49 -5.52
N ALA A 82 11.66 0.16 -5.33
CA ALA A 82 12.69 0.42 -6.33
C ALA A 82 12.33 -0.18 -7.70
N GLY A 83 12.36 0.64 -8.75
CA GLY A 83 12.09 0.22 -10.12
C GLY A 83 10.62 -0.11 -10.44
N ARG A 84 9.68 0.28 -9.58
CA ARG A 84 8.24 0.04 -9.72
C ARG A 84 7.42 1.31 -9.51
N PRO A 85 6.16 1.34 -9.98
CA PRO A 85 5.25 2.44 -9.69
C PRO A 85 5.06 2.62 -8.17
N GLY A 86 4.82 3.86 -7.74
CA GLY A 86 4.43 4.15 -6.36
C GLY A 86 3.13 3.45 -5.99
N LEU A 87 3.08 2.90 -4.81
CA LEU A 87 1.92 2.22 -4.24
C LEU A 87 1.34 3.06 -3.11
N PHE A 88 0.05 2.91 -2.84
CA PHE A 88 -0.66 3.70 -1.84
C PHE A 88 -1.36 2.82 -0.82
N GLU A 89 -1.45 3.30 0.43
CA GLU A 89 -2.16 2.65 1.52
C GLU A 89 -2.80 3.66 2.46
N LEU A 90 -3.84 3.26 3.19
CA LEU A 90 -4.53 4.09 4.20
C LEU A 90 -4.00 3.89 5.63
N ARG A 91 -3.01 3.04 5.80
CA ARG A 91 -2.41 2.71 7.09
C ARG A 91 -1.28 3.67 7.40
N VAL A 92 -1.54 4.75 8.14
CA VAL A 92 -0.60 5.86 8.34
C VAL A 92 -0.16 6.07 9.80
N ASP A 93 -0.92 5.58 10.78
CA ASP A 93 -0.74 5.91 12.19
C ASP A 93 -0.14 4.78 13.04
N ASP A 94 0.38 3.74 12.41
CA ASP A 94 0.98 2.61 13.11
C ASP A 94 2.41 2.32 12.62
N ASN A 95 3.20 1.73 13.51
CA ASN A 95 4.55 1.29 13.18
C ASN A 95 4.49 -0.08 12.51
N HIS A 96 4.32 -0.12 11.21
CA HIS A 96 4.50 -1.33 10.42
C HIS A 96 5.59 -1.17 9.38
N HIS A 97 6.08 -2.28 8.89
CA HIS A 97 7.10 -2.36 7.85
C HIS A 97 6.53 -3.09 6.64
N HIS A 98 7.20 -2.94 5.51
CA HIS A 98 6.78 -3.60 4.28
C HIS A 98 7.76 -4.71 3.93
N LEU A 99 7.21 -5.86 3.56
CA LEU A 99 7.94 -6.97 2.95
C LEU A 99 7.60 -6.97 1.46
N ILE A 100 8.60 -6.72 0.61
CA ILE A 100 8.41 -6.57 -0.83
C ILE A 100 9.10 -7.72 -1.57
N CYS A 101 8.34 -8.40 -2.44
CA CYS A 101 8.89 -9.42 -3.31
C CYS A 101 9.72 -8.76 -4.42
N SER A 102 11.01 -9.09 -4.50
CA SER A 102 11.91 -8.59 -5.53
C SER A 102 11.55 -9.07 -6.94
N GLN A 103 10.82 -10.17 -7.07
CA GLN A 103 10.43 -10.74 -8.36
C GLN A 103 9.10 -10.18 -8.88
N CYS A 104 8.00 -10.39 -8.15
CA CYS A 104 6.66 -9.99 -8.60
C CYS A 104 6.21 -8.63 -8.05
N GLY A 105 6.90 -8.08 -7.05
CA GLY A 105 6.55 -6.81 -6.43
C GLY A 105 5.37 -6.87 -5.46
N ALA A 106 4.89 -8.07 -5.11
CA ALA A 106 3.88 -8.20 -4.06
C ALA A 106 4.37 -7.56 -2.77
N VAL A 107 3.51 -6.80 -2.12
CA VAL A 107 3.78 -6.11 -0.86
C VAL A 107 2.92 -6.73 0.23
N GLN A 108 3.51 -6.93 1.39
CA GLN A 108 2.82 -7.39 2.59
C GLN A 108 3.26 -6.56 3.78
N ASP A 109 2.30 -6.17 4.60
CA ASP A 109 2.59 -5.52 5.88
C ASP A 109 3.10 -6.53 6.88
N VAL A 110 4.10 -6.10 7.65
CA VAL A 110 4.59 -6.82 8.82
C VAL A 110 4.61 -5.86 10.00
N ASP A 111 4.04 -6.27 11.10
CA ASP A 111 4.05 -5.46 12.31
C ASP A 111 5.48 -5.28 12.83
N CYS A 112 5.72 -4.16 13.51
CA CYS A 112 7.02 -3.88 14.09
C CYS A 112 7.44 -5.02 15.01
N VAL A 113 8.65 -5.52 14.83
CA VAL A 113 9.19 -6.61 15.65
C VAL A 113 9.28 -6.12 17.11
N VAL A 114 8.80 -6.95 18.02
CA VAL A 114 8.95 -6.72 19.45
C VAL A 114 10.43 -6.85 19.81
N GLY A 115 11.08 -5.72 20.06
CA GLY A 115 12.51 -5.62 20.37
C GLY A 115 13.04 -4.24 20.02
N GLU A 116 14.20 -3.88 20.55
CA GLU A 116 14.86 -2.63 20.16
C GLU A 116 15.16 -2.69 18.66
N ALA A 117 14.57 -1.78 17.91
CA ALA A 117 14.86 -1.64 16.49
C ALA A 117 16.27 -1.04 16.32
N PRO A 118 17.26 -1.81 15.93
CA PRO A 118 18.67 -1.39 16.00
C PRO A 118 19.05 -0.28 15.02
N CYS A 119 18.14 0.13 14.13
CA CYS A 119 18.42 1.07 13.06
C CYS A 119 17.47 2.27 12.96
N LEU A 120 16.69 2.56 14.00
CA LEU A 120 15.77 3.70 13.98
C LEU A 120 16.39 5.01 14.47
N THR A 121 17.60 4.95 15.05
CA THR A 121 18.34 6.14 15.49
C THR A 121 19.70 6.14 14.81
N PRO A 122 19.99 7.10 13.93
CA PRO A 122 21.31 7.22 13.34
C PRO A 122 22.35 7.58 14.40
N SER A 123 23.57 7.13 14.20
CA SER A 123 24.70 7.46 15.10
C SER A 123 24.99 8.96 15.14
N ASP A 124 24.67 9.68 14.08
CA ASP A 124 24.75 11.13 13.98
C ASP A 124 23.60 11.65 13.10
N ALA A 125 22.82 12.55 13.62
CA ALA A 125 21.73 13.19 12.90
C ALA A 125 22.19 14.42 12.08
N HIS A 126 23.45 14.81 12.13
CA HIS A 126 24.04 15.97 11.42
C HIS A 126 23.21 17.25 11.54
N GLY A 127 22.56 17.46 12.69
CA GLY A 127 21.70 18.63 12.95
C GLY A 127 20.29 18.53 12.35
N TYR A 128 19.89 17.42 11.74
CA TYR A 128 18.52 17.21 11.25
C TYR A 128 17.56 16.90 12.40
N ALA A 129 16.38 17.51 12.37
CA ALA A 129 15.26 17.10 13.22
C ALA A 129 14.60 15.88 12.58
N LEU A 130 14.90 14.69 13.09
CA LEU A 130 14.36 13.44 12.56
C LEU A 130 12.86 13.36 12.83
N GLN A 131 12.08 13.01 11.80
CA GLN A 131 10.63 12.88 11.88
C GLN A 131 10.15 11.44 11.75
N ALA A 132 10.84 10.62 10.94
CA ALA A 132 10.48 9.24 10.69
C ALA A 132 11.70 8.40 10.27
N ALA A 133 11.58 7.10 10.46
CA ALA A 133 12.47 6.10 9.88
C ALA A 133 11.60 5.01 9.23
N GLU A 134 11.98 4.57 8.04
CA GLU A 134 11.26 3.50 7.32
C GLU A 134 12.17 2.30 7.16
N VAL A 135 11.60 1.10 7.37
CA VAL A 135 12.29 -0.17 7.15
C VAL A 135 11.51 -0.98 6.12
N THR A 136 12.17 -1.35 5.04
CA THR A 136 11.61 -2.21 4.00
C THR A 136 12.44 -3.48 3.89
N PHE A 137 11.77 -4.62 3.98
CA PHE A 137 12.38 -5.93 3.79
C PHE A 137 12.18 -6.38 2.34
N TRP A 138 13.23 -6.88 1.72
CA TRP A 138 13.20 -7.41 0.37
C TRP A 138 13.44 -8.93 0.40
N GLY A 139 12.61 -9.67 -0.33
CA GLY A 139 12.72 -11.12 -0.40
C GLY A 139 12.01 -11.69 -1.62
N VAL A 140 11.90 -13.00 -1.68
CA VAL A 140 11.11 -13.73 -2.69
C VAL A 140 9.88 -14.29 -2.01
N CYS A 141 8.69 -13.95 -2.52
CA CYS A 141 7.44 -14.46 -1.92
C CYS A 141 7.29 -15.97 -2.16
N PRO A 142 6.49 -16.67 -1.32
CA PRO A 142 6.31 -18.12 -1.45
C PRO A 142 5.85 -18.57 -2.84
N ALA A 143 5.00 -17.80 -3.51
CA ALA A 143 4.53 -18.11 -4.86
C ALA A 143 5.66 -18.07 -5.89
N CYS A 144 6.52 -17.04 -5.84
CA CYS A 144 7.67 -16.94 -6.72
C CYS A 144 8.73 -18.00 -6.40
N ALA A 145 9.01 -18.27 -5.13
CA ALA A 145 9.94 -19.31 -4.73
C ALA A 145 9.50 -20.70 -5.22
N THR A 146 8.20 -20.99 -5.16
CA THR A 146 7.65 -22.25 -5.68
C THR A 146 7.75 -22.32 -7.21
N ALA A 147 7.51 -21.21 -7.91
CA ALA A 147 7.63 -21.13 -9.37
C ALA A 147 9.08 -21.38 -9.84
N GLU A 148 10.06 -20.82 -9.13
CA GLU A 148 11.49 -21.08 -9.42
C GLU A 148 11.86 -22.55 -9.20
N ALA A 149 11.40 -23.16 -8.11
CA ALA A 149 11.67 -24.57 -7.81
C ALA A 149 11.03 -25.53 -8.84
N SER A 150 10.00 -25.05 -9.55
CA SER A 150 9.29 -25.83 -10.58
C SER A 150 9.78 -25.56 -12.01
N ALA A 151 10.70 -24.61 -12.19
CA ALA A 151 11.27 -24.31 -13.49
C ALA A 151 12.18 -25.48 -13.94
N PRO A 152 12.06 -26.02 -15.18
CA PRO A 152 12.97 -27.04 -15.66
C PRO A 152 14.40 -26.51 -15.74
N GLU A 153 15.36 -27.30 -15.28
CA GLU A 153 16.77 -26.93 -15.42
C GLU A 153 17.12 -26.56 -16.87
N PRO A 154 17.87 -25.49 -17.09
CA PRO A 154 18.31 -25.15 -18.45
C PRO A 154 19.13 -26.33 -19.01
N VAL A 155 18.66 -26.91 -20.09
CA VAL A 155 19.37 -27.96 -20.82
C VAL A 155 20.71 -27.39 -21.24
N ALA A 156 21.79 -27.88 -20.66
CA ALA A 156 23.14 -27.50 -21.01
C ALA A 156 23.32 -27.75 -22.52
N ALA A 157 23.49 -26.65 -23.28
CA ALA A 157 23.78 -26.76 -24.71
C ALA A 157 25.11 -27.53 -24.85
N ALA A 158 25.03 -28.72 -25.40
CA ALA A 158 26.18 -29.52 -25.75
C ALA A 158 27.05 -28.72 -26.74
N ARG A 159 28.22 -28.33 -26.33
CA ARG A 159 29.22 -27.75 -27.20
C ARG A 159 29.76 -28.89 -28.08
N SER A 160 29.48 -28.80 -29.37
CA SER A 160 30.17 -29.58 -30.41
C SER A 160 31.44 -28.89 -30.83
#